data_32528e8f8690789a508feb1cca2c6c17
#
_entry.id   32528e8f8690789a508feb1cca2c6c17
#
_cell.length_a   1.000
_cell.length_b   1.000
_cell.length_c   1.000
_cell.angle_alpha   90.00
_cell.angle_beta   90.00
_cell.angle_gamma   90.00
#
_symmetry.space_group_name_H-M   'P 1'
#
loop_
_entity.id
_entity.type
_entity.pdbx_description
1 polymer ?
#
loop_
_entity_poly.entity_id
_entity_poly.type
_entity_poly.pdbx_seq_one_letter_code
_entity_poly.pdbx_strand_id
1 'polypeptide(L)'
;ANGYIIGVHSCVEHFLIQYRLLPGSPARGQNYSAEDDDNRLKWILNICYGNRIPHDVKQLYFICNYYRLARNEIVHCGTGRVELRQAKTELNNLTDDLAVSNIRGHLNAPNDFTNLNFDDQVLFSRAARTICDRIYKDSKYDWDAVLEKYRTKINSFILSNDSEGKKKARILNFLS
;
A
#
# COMPACT_ATOMS: atom_id res chain seq x y z
N ALA A 1 17.60 5.17 -12.02
CA ALA A 1 16.54 5.43 -11.00
C ALA A 1 15.14 5.19 -11.56
N ASN A 2 14.80 5.71 -12.75
CA ASN A 2 13.42 5.68 -13.28
C ASN A 2 12.78 4.29 -13.33
N GLY A 3 13.51 3.26 -13.81
CA GLY A 3 13.00 1.90 -13.85
C GLY A 3 12.62 1.33 -12.49
N TYR A 4 13.33 1.72 -11.44
CA TYR A 4 13.03 1.28 -10.08
C TYR A 4 11.79 1.95 -9.48
N ILE A 5 11.59 3.25 -9.75
CA ILE A 5 10.37 3.96 -9.33
C ILE A 5 9.14 3.31 -9.97
N ILE A 6 9.22 2.97 -11.26
CA ILE A 6 8.16 2.23 -11.97
C ILE A 6 7.92 0.87 -11.32
N GLY A 7 8.99 0.13 -10.99
CA GLY A 7 8.89 -1.19 -10.35
C GLY A 7 8.24 -1.13 -8.96
N VAL A 8 8.66 -0.21 -8.10
CA VAL A 8 8.06 -0.04 -6.77
C VAL A 8 6.58 0.34 -6.88
N HIS A 9 6.24 1.28 -7.79
CA HIS A 9 4.85 1.65 -8.04
C HIS A 9 4.01 0.43 -8.47
N SER A 10 4.54 -0.38 -9.40
CA SER A 10 3.84 -1.60 -9.86
C SER A 10 3.59 -2.60 -8.73
N CYS A 11 4.53 -2.73 -7.78
CA CYS A 11 4.34 -3.56 -6.59
C CYS A 11 3.22 -3.03 -5.69
N VAL A 12 3.16 -1.70 -5.48
CA VAL A 12 2.06 -1.07 -4.71
C VAL A 12 0.72 -1.33 -5.40
N GLU A 13 0.62 -1.07 -6.70
CA GLU A 13 -0.61 -1.30 -7.45
C GLU A 13 -1.06 -2.77 -7.38
N HIS A 14 -0.12 -3.70 -7.53
CA HIS A 14 -0.42 -5.12 -7.39
C HIS A 14 -0.95 -5.45 -6.00
N PHE A 15 -0.31 -4.95 -4.95
CA PHE A 15 -0.80 -5.12 -3.57
C PHE A 15 -2.23 -4.59 -3.42
N LEU A 16 -2.52 -3.38 -3.90
CA LEU A 16 -3.84 -2.76 -3.76
C LEU A 16 -4.93 -3.55 -4.50
N ILE A 17 -4.62 -4.08 -5.68
CA ILE A 17 -5.51 -4.97 -6.43
C ILE A 17 -5.77 -6.26 -5.64
N GLN A 18 -4.73 -6.92 -5.14
CA GLN A 18 -4.86 -8.15 -4.36
C GLN A 18 -5.62 -7.90 -3.05
N TYR A 19 -5.30 -6.81 -2.34
CA TYR A 19 -6.00 -6.41 -1.11
C TYR A 19 -7.52 -6.27 -1.34
N ARG A 20 -7.94 -5.62 -2.44
CA ARG A 20 -9.35 -5.50 -2.80
C ARG A 20 -10.03 -6.85 -3.05
N LEU A 21 -9.30 -7.83 -3.55
CA LEU A 21 -9.82 -9.17 -3.85
C LEU A 21 -9.84 -10.10 -2.64
N LEU A 22 -9.12 -9.75 -1.56
CA LEU A 22 -9.06 -10.61 -0.37
C LEU A 22 -10.45 -10.81 0.24
N PRO A 23 -10.80 -12.04 0.65
CA PRO A 23 -11.99 -12.30 1.44
C PRO A 23 -11.96 -11.47 2.71
N GLY A 24 -13.10 -10.90 3.07
CA GLY A 24 -13.20 -10.08 4.29
C GLY A 24 -12.52 -8.71 4.23
N SER A 25 -11.84 -8.37 3.12
CA SER A 25 -11.32 -7.01 2.96
C SER A 25 -12.46 -5.99 2.95
N PRO A 26 -12.35 -4.88 3.68
CA PRO A 26 -13.36 -3.81 3.65
C PRO A 26 -13.50 -3.16 2.27
N ALA A 27 -12.50 -3.29 1.40
CA ALA A 27 -12.53 -2.81 0.02
C ALA A 27 -13.23 -3.77 -0.95
N ARG A 28 -13.53 -5.00 -0.53
CA ARG A 28 -14.13 -6.02 -1.39
C ARG A 28 -15.57 -5.65 -1.74
N GLY A 29 -15.90 -5.73 -3.02
CA GLY A 29 -17.24 -5.42 -3.52
C GLY A 29 -17.58 -3.93 -3.55
N GLN A 30 -16.69 -3.06 -3.08
CA GLN A 30 -16.86 -1.63 -3.19
C GLN A 30 -16.69 -1.19 -4.65
N ASN A 31 -17.61 -0.34 -5.12
CA ASN A 31 -17.46 0.33 -6.39
C ASN A 31 -16.42 1.44 -6.27
N TYR A 32 -15.63 1.64 -7.30
CA TYR A 32 -14.73 2.78 -7.41
C TYR A 32 -14.85 3.43 -8.79
N SER A 33 -14.70 4.74 -8.83
CA SER A 33 -14.76 5.55 -10.04
C SER A 33 -13.45 5.50 -10.84
N ALA A 34 -13.44 6.09 -12.02
CA ALA A 34 -12.21 6.28 -12.78
C ALA A 34 -11.19 7.16 -12.03
N GLU A 35 -11.67 8.15 -11.25
CA GLU A 35 -10.82 8.99 -10.39
C GLU A 35 -10.19 8.18 -9.26
N ASP A 36 -10.94 7.26 -8.67
CA ASP A 36 -10.41 6.34 -7.64
C ASP A 36 -9.38 5.38 -8.25
N ASP A 37 -9.57 4.95 -9.51
CA ASP A 37 -8.62 4.11 -10.23
C ASP A 37 -7.30 4.85 -10.50
N ASP A 38 -7.35 6.14 -10.78
CA ASP A 38 -6.13 6.96 -10.93
C ASP A 38 -5.35 7.09 -9.61
N ASN A 39 -6.02 7.08 -8.45
CA ASN A 39 -5.37 7.12 -7.14
C ASN A 39 -5.93 6.05 -6.18
N ARG A 40 -5.74 4.81 -6.55
CA ARG A 40 -6.24 3.62 -5.83
C ARG A 40 -5.77 3.55 -4.38
N LEU A 41 -4.55 4.01 -4.10
CA LEU A 41 -4.03 4.09 -2.73
C LEU A 41 -4.89 5.02 -1.86
N LYS A 42 -5.21 6.23 -2.34
CA LYS A 42 -6.07 7.18 -1.63
C LYS A 42 -7.45 6.60 -1.34
N TRP A 43 -8.03 5.95 -2.34
CA TRP A 43 -9.34 5.30 -2.21
C TRP A 43 -9.33 4.21 -1.12
N ILE A 44 -8.34 3.32 -1.13
CA ILE A 44 -8.22 2.28 -0.09
C ILE A 44 -8.00 2.87 1.30
N LEU A 45 -7.17 3.90 1.43
CA LEU A 45 -6.99 4.58 2.71
C LEU A 45 -8.29 5.18 3.25
N ASN A 46 -9.11 5.77 2.37
CA ASN A 46 -10.42 6.29 2.75
C ASN A 46 -11.37 5.17 3.22
N ILE A 47 -11.31 3.99 2.62
CA ILE A 47 -12.10 2.84 3.08
C ILE A 47 -11.62 2.35 4.44
N CYS A 48 -10.30 2.22 4.62
CA CYS A 48 -9.73 1.68 5.86
C CYS A 48 -9.93 2.62 7.07
N TYR A 49 -9.80 3.93 6.86
CA TYR A 49 -9.73 4.91 7.94
C TYR A 49 -10.87 5.94 7.92
N GLY A 50 -11.64 6.01 6.82
CA GLY A 50 -12.66 7.04 6.64
C GLY A 50 -12.05 8.45 6.66
N ASN A 51 -12.70 9.36 7.36
CA ASN A 51 -12.25 10.75 7.49
C ASN A 51 -11.12 10.95 8.53
N ARG A 52 -10.64 9.87 9.15
CA ARG A 52 -9.66 9.93 10.25
C ARG A 52 -8.38 9.15 9.91
N ILE A 53 -7.81 9.43 8.76
CA ILE A 53 -6.51 8.84 8.40
C ILE A 53 -5.47 9.28 9.44
N PRO A 54 -4.77 8.34 10.11
CA PRO A 54 -3.71 8.65 11.05
C PRO A 54 -2.63 9.54 10.42
N HIS A 55 -2.05 10.45 11.21
CA HIS A 55 -1.12 11.44 10.70
C HIS A 55 0.11 10.81 10.03
N ASP A 56 0.69 9.79 10.65
CA ASP A 56 1.81 9.03 10.11
C ASP A 56 1.47 8.32 8.78
N VAL A 57 0.27 7.75 8.66
CA VAL A 57 -0.22 7.13 7.42
C VAL A 57 -0.44 8.17 6.33
N LYS A 58 -0.95 9.35 6.69
CA LYS A 58 -1.13 10.46 5.75
C LYS A 58 0.21 10.93 5.17
N GLN A 59 1.25 10.97 6.00
CA GLN A 59 2.60 11.33 5.55
C GLN A 59 3.20 10.29 4.60
N LEU A 60 3.05 9.01 4.92
CA LEU A 60 3.43 7.92 4.02
C LEU A 60 2.72 8.03 2.67
N TYR A 61 1.42 8.38 2.71
CA TYR A 61 0.65 8.62 1.50
C TYR A 61 1.25 9.75 0.66
N PHE A 62 1.64 10.88 1.25
CA PHE A 62 2.25 11.98 0.49
C PHE A 62 3.56 11.56 -0.20
N ILE A 63 4.40 10.77 0.47
CA ILE A 63 5.60 10.20 -0.16
C ILE A 63 5.22 9.31 -1.35
N CYS A 64 4.30 8.37 -1.14
CA CYS A 64 3.86 7.47 -2.20
C CYS A 64 3.19 8.20 -3.36
N ASN A 65 2.38 9.23 -3.07
CA ASN A 65 1.70 10.03 -4.09
C ASN A 65 2.68 10.85 -4.94
N TYR A 66 3.72 11.43 -4.32
CA TYR A 66 4.77 12.11 -5.07
C TYR A 66 5.43 11.19 -6.09
N TYR A 67 5.85 9.99 -5.67
CA TYR A 67 6.50 9.06 -6.59
C TYR A 67 5.54 8.43 -7.61
N ARG A 68 4.24 8.29 -7.29
CA ARG A 68 3.21 7.92 -8.26
C ARG A 68 3.12 8.96 -9.38
N LEU A 69 3.05 10.24 -9.03
CA LEU A 69 3.00 11.34 -9.99
C LEU A 69 4.31 11.47 -10.78
N ALA A 70 5.46 11.29 -10.13
CA ALA A 70 6.76 11.26 -10.79
C ALA A 70 6.83 10.11 -11.83
N ARG A 71 6.33 8.92 -11.47
CA ARG A 71 6.21 7.80 -12.41
C ARG A 71 5.30 8.14 -13.59
N ASN A 72 4.16 8.78 -13.34
CA ASN A 72 3.25 9.16 -14.42
C ASN A 72 3.92 10.16 -15.37
N GLU A 73 4.66 11.13 -14.87
CA GLU A 73 5.44 12.05 -15.70
C GLU A 73 6.51 11.36 -16.52
N ILE A 74 7.22 10.37 -15.94
CA ILE A 74 8.23 9.57 -16.63
C ILE A 74 7.61 8.75 -17.78
N VAL A 75 6.43 8.18 -17.56
CA VAL A 75 5.80 7.26 -18.53
C VAL A 75 4.99 8.00 -19.59
N HIS A 76 4.30 9.07 -19.23
CA HIS A 76 3.33 9.77 -20.06
C HIS A 76 3.77 11.15 -20.54
N CYS A 77 5.01 11.57 -20.24
CA CYS A 77 5.66 12.76 -20.77
C CYS A 77 4.80 14.04 -20.73
N GLY A 78 4.57 14.63 -19.57
CA GLY A 78 4.11 16.02 -19.48
C GLY A 78 2.65 16.25 -19.09
N THR A 79 1.93 15.23 -18.64
CA THR A 79 0.49 15.36 -18.34
C THR A 79 0.18 15.77 -16.88
N GLY A 80 1.15 15.72 -15.96
CA GLY A 80 0.90 15.92 -14.52
C GLY A 80 1.88 16.84 -13.80
N ARG A 81 2.54 17.78 -14.50
CA ARG A 81 3.59 18.64 -13.91
C ARG A 81 3.10 19.58 -12.83
N VAL A 82 1.85 20.02 -12.86
CA VAL A 82 1.29 20.92 -11.84
C VAL A 82 1.07 20.14 -10.55
N GLU A 83 0.39 19.00 -10.62
CA GLU A 83 0.13 18.13 -9.48
C GLU A 83 1.42 17.59 -8.87
N LEU A 84 2.41 17.27 -9.70
CA LEU A 84 3.71 16.81 -9.23
C LEU A 84 4.46 17.89 -8.43
N ARG A 85 4.45 19.15 -8.89
CA ARG A 85 5.05 20.27 -8.14
C ARG A 85 4.33 20.50 -6.82
N GLN A 86 3.01 20.45 -6.83
CA GLN A 86 2.19 20.60 -5.63
C GLN A 86 2.51 19.48 -4.63
N ALA A 87 2.54 18.22 -5.08
CA ALA A 87 2.90 17.07 -4.24
C ALA A 87 4.33 17.20 -3.67
N LYS A 88 5.28 17.75 -4.46
CA LYS A 88 6.63 18.03 -3.97
C LYS A 88 6.63 19.10 -2.88
N THR A 89 5.85 20.17 -3.03
CA THR A 89 5.72 21.21 -2.02
C THR A 89 5.11 20.66 -0.74
N GLU A 90 4.04 19.88 -0.84
CA GLU A 90 3.41 19.20 0.31
C GLU A 90 4.43 18.31 1.04
N LEU A 91 5.21 17.54 0.29
CA LEU A 91 6.22 16.66 0.85
C LEU A 91 7.38 17.43 1.54
N ASN A 92 7.84 18.54 0.97
CA ASN A 92 8.86 19.37 1.58
C ASN A 92 8.38 19.99 2.90
N ASN A 93 7.10 20.32 3.03
CA ASN A 93 6.51 20.85 4.26
C ASN A 93 6.43 19.79 5.38
N LEU A 94 6.61 18.50 5.05
CA LEU A 94 6.56 17.38 6.01
C LEU A 94 7.94 16.91 6.46
N THR A 95 9.03 17.49 5.95
CA THR A 95 10.40 16.98 6.16
C THR A 95 10.86 17.01 7.63
N ASP A 96 10.25 17.85 8.46
CA ASP A 96 10.57 17.96 9.89
C ASP A 96 9.74 17.03 10.78
N ASP A 97 8.83 16.23 10.18
CA ASP A 97 7.99 15.33 10.93
C ASP A 97 8.71 14.03 11.28
N LEU A 98 8.52 13.57 12.52
CA LEU A 98 9.18 12.40 13.08
C LEU A 98 8.95 11.12 12.28
N ALA A 99 7.72 10.93 11.76
CA ALA A 99 7.39 9.72 10.99
C ALA A 99 8.11 9.69 9.63
N VAL A 100 8.22 10.84 8.97
CA VAL A 100 8.98 10.98 7.72
C VAL A 100 10.48 10.86 8.00
N SER A 101 10.99 11.46 9.09
CA SER A 101 12.38 11.37 9.52
C SER A 101 12.83 9.93 9.72
N ASN A 102 11.99 9.09 10.35
CA ASN A 102 12.30 7.69 10.60
C ASN A 102 12.41 6.87 9.31
N ILE A 103 11.59 7.17 8.31
CA ILE A 103 11.63 6.49 7.01
C ILE A 103 12.74 7.03 6.13
N ARG A 104 12.92 8.35 6.12
CA ARG A 104 13.96 9.04 5.36
C ARG A 104 15.35 8.68 5.89
N GLY A 105 15.56 8.75 7.20
CA GLY A 105 16.87 8.55 7.81
C GLY A 105 17.90 9.52 7.22
N HIS A 106 19.03 8.99 6.75
CA HIS A 106 20.12 9.78 6.13
C HIS A 106 20.01 9.90 4.60
N LEU A 107 18.86 9.52 4.00
CA LEU A 107 18.68 9.60 2.56
C LEU A 107 18.61 11.05 2.09
N ASN A 108 19.29 11.37 1.00
CA ASN A 108 19.15 12.63 0.28
C ASN A 108 17.99 12.53 -0.71
N ALA A 109 16.77 12.41 -0.17
CA ALA A 109 15.51 12.26 -0.90
C ALA A 109 14.39 12.92 -0.08
N PRO A 110 13.28 13.35 -0.70
CA PRO A 110 12.97 13.23 -2.13
C PRO A 110 13.68 14.29 -2.97
N ASN A 111 14.17 13.90 -4.14
CA ASN A 111 14.70 14.82 -5.14
C ASN A 111 13.63 15.27 -6.12
N ASP A 112 13.94 16.24 -6.98
CA ASP A 112 13.06 16.58 -8.10
C ASP A 112 12.98 15.42 -9.10
N PHE A 113 11.85 15.28 -9.77
CA PHE A 113 11.60 14.15 -10.66
C PHE A 113 12.59 14.04 -11.84
N THR A 114 13.25 15.16 -12.21
CA THR A 114 14.32 15.20 -13.22
C THR A 114 15.65 14.65 -12.71
N ASN A 115 15.83 14.57 -11.40
CA ASN A 115 17.08 14.21 -10.72
C ASN A 115 16.92 13.03 -9.75
N LEU A 116 15.93 12.17 -9.99
CA LEU A 116 15.70 10.97 -9.17
C LEU A 116 16.95 10.07 -9.14
N ASN A 117 17.33 9.64 -7.96
CA ASN A 117 18.50 8.82 -7.72
C ASN A 117 18.18 7.56 -6.89
N PHE A 118 19.21 6.89 -6.38
CA PHE A 118 19.05 5.68 -5.57
C PHE A 118 18.34 5.96 -4.23
N ASP A 119 18.59 7.11 -3.60
CA ASP A 119 17.95 7.47 -2.33
C ASP A 119 16.43 7.63 -2.48
N ASP A 120 15.96 8.14 -3.63
CA ASP A 120 14.54 8.23 -3.96
C ASP A 120 13.89 6.85 -4.06
N GLN A 121 14.58 5.90 -4.67
CA GLN A 121 14.13 4.51 -4.74
C GLN A 121 14.01 3.90 -3.34
N VAL A 122 15.01 4.10 -2.49
CA VAL A 122 15.01 3.55 -1.13
C VAL A 122 13.90 4.20 -0.30
N LEU A 123 13.74 5.52 -0.38
CA LEU A 123 12.68 6.25 0.33
C LEU A 123 11.29 5.75 -0.11
N PHE A 124 11.05 5.66 -1.42
CA PHE A 124 9.77 5.17 -1.94
C PHE A 124 9.51 3.72 -1.53
N SER A 125 10.50 2.84 -1.60
CA SER A 125 10.36 1.44 -1.20
C SER A 125 10.02 1.29 0.28
N ARG A 126 10.65 2.07 1.15
CA ARG A 126 10.35 2.09 2.59
C ARG A 126 8.95 2.59 2.86
N ALA A 127 8.56 3.72 2.27
CA ALA A 127 7.22 4.28 2.43
C ALA A 127 6.13 3.34 1.90
N ALA A 128 6.32 2.78 0.72
CA ALA A 128 5.42 1.83 0.09
C ALA A 128 5.21 0.58 0.94
N ARG A 129 6.29 -0.02 1.44
CA ARG A 129 6.21 -1.18 2.33
C ARG A 129 5.47 -0.84 3.61
N THR A 130 5.82 0.27 4.25
CA THR A 130 5.21 0.66 5.52
C THR A 130 3.73 0.96 5.39
N ILE A 131 3.30 1.66 4.32
CA ILE A 131 1.88 1.97 4.12
C ILE A 131 1.06 0.72 3.78
N CYS A 132 1.60 -0.22 2.99
CA CYS A 132 0.95 -1.50 2.71
C CYS A 132 0.79 -2.34 3.99
N ASP A 133 1.83 -2.39 4.83
CA ASP A 133 1.79 -3.03 6.15
C ASP A 133 0.71 -2.42 7.07
N ARG A 134 0.60 -1.08 7.07
CA ARG A 134 -0.42 -0.37 7.86
C ARG A 134 -1.83 -0.66 7.34
N ILE A 135 -2.06 -0.60 6.03
CA ILE A 135 -3.34 -0.98 5.42
C ILE A 135 -3.72 -2.39 5.86
N TYR A 136 -2.79 -3.35 5.77
CA TYR A 136 -3.06 -4.73 6.14
C TYR A 136 -3.36 -4.90 7.64
N LYS A 137 -2.59 -4.27 8.53
CA LYS A 137 -2.73 -4.42 9.99
C LYS A 137 -3.93 -3.68 10.57
N ASP A 138 -4.21 -2.49 10.04
CA ASP A 138 -5.25 -1.60 10.59
C ASP A 138 -6.63 -1.86 9.98
N SER A 139 -6.70 -2.71 8.94
CA SER A 139 -7.96 -3.06 8.28
C SER A 139 -8.88 -3.87 9.19
N LYS A 140 -10.14 -3.50 9.17
CA LYS A 140 -11.21 -4.27 9.82
C LYS A 140 -11.71 -5.36 8.88
N TYR A 141 -11.07 -6.53 8.93
CA TYR A 141 -11.49 -7.67 8.12
C TYR A 141 -12.80 -8.28 8.63
N ASP A 142 -13.66 -8.66 7.69
CA ASP A 142 -14.78 -9.56 7.96
C ASP A 142 -14.26 -11.00 8.01
N TRP A 143 -13.97 -11.46 9.21
CA TRP A 143 -13.45 -12.81 9.44
C TRP A 143 -14.47 -13.90 9.12
N ASP A 144 -15.77 -13.64 9.22
CA ASP A 144 -16.80 -14.62 8.86
C ASP A 144 -16.77 -14.86 7.34
N ALA A 145 -16.61 -13.82 6.52
CA ALA A 145 -16.42 -13.96 5.07
C ALA A 145 -15.11 -14.70 4.72
N VAL A 146 -14.02 -14.51 5.49
CA VAL A 146 -12.77 -15.24 5.33
C VAL A 146 -13.00 -16.73 5.63
N LEU A 147 -13.57 -17.04 6.79
CA LEU A 147 -13.83 -18.40 7.23
C LEU A 147 -14.78 -19.13 6.28
N GLU A 148 -15.84 -18.46 5.81
CA GLU A 148 -16.79 -19.05 4.86
C GLU A 148 -16.09 -19.45 3.56
N LYS A 149 -15.29 -18.58 2.97
CA LYS A 149 -14.54 -18.90 1.73
C LYS A 149 -13.65 -20.12 1.89
N TYR A 150 -13.03 -20.27 3.06
CA TYR A 150 -12.06 -21.34 3.28
C TYR A 150 -12.63 -22.53 4.07
N ARG A 151 -13.93 -22.50 4.42
CA ARG A 151 -14.62 -23.54 5.22
C ARG A 151 -14.36 -24.96 4.74
N THR A 152 -14.52 -25.22 3.46
CA THR A 152 -14.31 -26.57 2.88
C THR A 152 -12.88 -27.06 3.11
N LYS A 153 -11.89 -26.18 2.92
CA LYS A 153 -10.48 -26.52 3.10
C LYS A 153 -10.12 -26.69 4.58
N ILE A 154 -10.61 -25.81 5.43
CA ILE A 154 -10.40 -25.90 6.89
C ILE A 154 -11.04 -27.19 7.42
N ASN A 155 -12.28 -27.50 7.01
CA ASN A 155 -12.96 -28.72 7.41
C ASN A 155 -12.21 -29.96 6.93
N SER A 156 -11.59 -29.96 5.75
CA SER A 156 -10.77 -31.08 5.29
C SER A 156 -9.55 -31.34 6.18
N PHE A 157 -9.00 -30.31 6.81
CA PHE A 157 -7.90 -30.47 7.78
C PHE A 157 -8.43 -30.98 9.13
N ILE A 158 -9.58 -30.48 9.60
CA ILE A 158 -10.22 -30.91 10.85
C ILE A 158 -10.62 -32.39 10.80
N LEU A 159 -11.19 -32.81 9.67
CA LEU A 159 -11.66 -34.18 9.45
C LEU A 159 -10.54 -35.15 9.06
N SER A 160 -9.31 -34.69 8.89
CA SER A 160 -8.17 -35.57 8.60
C SER A 160 -7.85 -36.48 9.79
N ASN A 161 -7.26 -37.65 9.52
CA ASN A 161 -6.79 -38.59 10.56
C ASN A 161 -5.47 -38.13 11.24
N ASP A 162 -5.05 -36.88 11.04
CA ASP A 162 -3.86 -36.32 11.66
C ASP A 162 -4.07 -36.05 13.16
N SER A 163 -2.98 -35.99 13.91
CA SER A 163 -3.02 -35.53 15.30
C SER A 163 -3.46 -34.05 15.38
N GLU A 164 -4.06 -33.65 16.51
CA GLU A 164 -4.56 -32.27 16.72
C GLU A 164 -3.47 -31.21 16.49
N GLY A 165 -2.23 -31.48 16.89
CA GLY A 165 -1.08 -30.59 16.62
C GLY A 165 -0.81 -30.41 15.12
N LYS A 166 -0.89 -31.48 14.32
CA LYS A 166 -0.73 -31.40 12.86
C LYS A 166 -1.89 -30.67 12.19
N LYS A 167 -3.13 -30.92 12.62
CA LYS A 167 -4.31 -30.20 12.11
C LYS A 167 -4.17 -28.70 12.34
N LYS A 168 -3.84 -28.30 13.57
CA LYS A 168 -3.62 -26.90 13.92
C LYS A 168 -2.51 -26.27 13.08
N ALA A 169 -1.37 -26.94 12.91
CA ALA A 169 -0.26 -26.45 12.09
C ALA A 169 -0.66 -26.27 10.63
N ARG A 170 -1.43 -27.21 10.05
CA ARG A 170 -1.94 -27.10 8.67
C ARG A 170 -2.89 -25.91 8.49
N ILE A 171 -3.79 -25.69 9.44
CA ILE A 171 -4.73 -24.52 9.38
C ILE A 171 -3.93 -23.23 9.48
N LEU A 172 -3.00 -23.11 10.41
CA LEU A 172 -2.19 -21.91 10.57
C LEU A 172 -1.35 -21.62 9.32
N ASN A 173 -0.67 -22.63 8.75
CA ASN A 173 0.12 -22.48 7.53
C ASN A 173 -0.73 -22.16 6.29
N PHE A 174 -2.01 -22.53 6.29
CA PHE A 174 -2.92 -22.24 5.19
C PHE A 174 -3.46 -20.81 5.28
N LEU A 175 -3.59 -20.25 6.48
CA LEU A 175 -4.10 -18.90 6.73
C LEU A 175 -2.99 -17.83 6.78
N SER A 176 -1.73 -18.23 6.87
CA SER A 176 -0.55 -17.36 6.80
C SER A 176 -0.14 -17.05 5.36
#